data_40ac07f3d0855a8949751dceb0ef15c1
#
_entry.id   40ac07f3d0855a8949751dceb0ef15c1
#
_cell.length_a   1.000
_cell.length_b   1.000
_cell.length_c   1.000
_cell.angle_alpha   90.00
_cell.angle_beta   90.00
_cell.angle_gamma   90.00
#
_symmetry.space_group_name_H-M   'P 1'
#
loop_
_entity.id
_entity.type
_entity.pdbx_description
1 polymer ?
#
loop_
_entity_poly.entity_id
_entity_poly.type
_entity_poly.pdbx_seq_one_letter_code
_entity_poly.pdbx_strand_id
1 'polypeptide(L)'
;MTQLSRILHIEDDRSIQAVAKVALEAVGGFQVLSCASGAEALAQLLAFDPQFILLDVMMPNMDGPQTLLKLRELVDIRRVPVAFMTAKVQPAEIEHYLSLGALDVITKPFDPMQLAKQVREIWTRSQNASPTGTA
;
A
#
# COMPACT_ATOMS: atom_id res chain seq x y z
N MET A 1 -6.87 18.51 -8.75
CA MET A 1 -6.27 17.23 -8.52
C MET A 1 -5.91 17.03 -7.09
N THR A 2 -6.20 15.87 -6.58
CA THR A 2 -5.90 15.55 -5.19
C THR A 2 -4.44 15.14 -5.07
N GLN A 3 -3.75 15.70 -4.13
CA GLN A 3 -2.38 15.28 -3.86
C GLN A 3 -2.39 14.15 -2.85
N LEU A 4 -1.45 13.24 -2.97
CA LEU A 4 -1.32 12.15 -2.03
C LEU A 4 -0.86 12.71 -0.67
N SER A 5 -1.57 12.38 0.37
CA SER A 5 -1.28 12.85 1.71
C SER A 5 -1.33 11.73 2.74
N ARG A 6 -2.36 10.91 2.74
CA ARG A 6 -2.57 9.88 3.77
C ARG A 6 -2.27 8.49 3.24
N ILE A 7 -1.34 7.81 3.90
CA ILE A 7 -0.92 6.45 3.54
C ILE A 7 -1.16 5.52 4.72
N LEU A 8 -1.84 4.40 4.47
CA LEU A 8 -1.99 3.35 5.45
C LEU A 8 -0.93 2.30 5.16
N HIS A 9 -0.08 2.00 6.13
CA HIS A 9 0.98 1.01 5.99
C HIS A 9 0.69 -0.17 6.92
N ILE A 10 0.53 -1.36 6.35
CA ILE A 10 0.20 -2.56 7.12
C ILE A 10 1.41 -3.49 7.09
N GLU A 11 2.03 -3.66 8.24
CA GLU A 11 3.29 -4.39 8.38
C GLU A 11 3.43 -4.86 9.82
N ASP A 12 3.64 -6.16 10.04
CA ASP A 12 3.75 -6.69 11.39
C ASP A 12 5.12 -6.50 12.02
N ASP A 13 6.17 -6.29 11.24
CA ASP A 13 7.52 -6.06 11.77
C ASP A 13 7.67 -4.60 12.19
N ARG A 14 7.87 -4.37 13.47
CA ARG A 14 7.94 -3.01 13.99
C ARG A 14 9.14 -2.22 13.50
N SER A 15 10.25 -2.89 13.22
CA SER A 15 11.44 -2.21 12.69
C SER A 15 11.18 -1.71 11.29
N ILE A 16 10.52 -2.53 10.48
CA ILE A 16 10.17 -2.13 9.11
C ILE A 16 9.13 -1.01 9.14
N GLN A 17 8.15 -1.09 10.05
CA GLN A 17 7.19 -0.01 10.23
C GLN A 17 7.88 1.31 10.51
N ALA A 18 8.83 1.30 11.44
CA ALA A 18 9.52 2.51 11.86
C ALA A 18 10.31 3.14 10.71
N VAL A 19 11.05 2.31 9.98
CA VAL A 19 11.86 2.80 8.86
C VAL A 19 10.96 3.35 7.75
N ALA A 20 9.89 2.64 7.43
CA ALA A 20 8.96 3.09 6.38
C ALA A 20 8.26 4.38 6.77
N LYS A 21 7.88 4.50 8.04
CA LYS A 21 7.19 5.71 8.51
C LYS A 21 8.11 6.93 8.39
N VAL A 22 9.36 6.80 8.84
CA VAL A 22 10.32 7.89 8.72
C VAL A 22 10.55 8.24 7.25
N ALA A 23 10.72 7.24 6.40
CA ALA A 23 10.96 7.47 4.98
C ALA A 23 9.76 8.18 4.32
N LEU A 24 8.56 7.77 4.66
CA LEU A 24 7.37 8.37 4.03
C LEU A 24 7.04 9.74 4.62
N GLU A 25 7.22 9.92 5.91
CA GLU A 25 6.90 11.20 6.55
C GLU A 25 8.00 12.25 6.38
N ALA A 26 9.25 11.91 6.70
CA ALA A 26 10.34 12.88 6.65
C ALA A 26 10.78 13.19 5.22
N VAL A 27 10.90 12.18 4.37
CA VAL A 27 11.33 12.39 2.99
C VAL A 27 10.15 12.76 2.10
N GLY A 28 9.04 12.06 2.26
CA GLY A 28 7.88 12.22 1.40
C GLY A 28 6.87 13.28 1.82
N GLY A 29 6.87 13.64 3.08
CA GLY A 29 5.90 14.62 3.60
C GLY A 29 4.50 14.05 3.76
N PHE A 30 4.34 12.72 3.79
CA PHE A 30 3.03 12.09 3.92
C PHE A 30 2.66 11.91 5.40
N GLN A 31 1.38 11.69 5.64
CA GLN A 31 0.86 11.33 6.95
C GLN A 31 0.66 9.81 6.91
N VAL A 32 1.28 9.08 7.81
CA VAL A 32 1.28 7.61 7.78
C VAL A 32 0.62 7.03 9.02
N LEU A 33 -0.35 6.14 8.81
CA LEU A 33 -0.87 5.31 9.88
C LEU A 33 -0.26 3.93 9.71
N SER A 34 0.48 3.45 10.72
CA SER A 34 1.07 2.12 10.68
C SER A 34 0.18 1.16 11.47
N CYS A 35 -0.18 0.05 10.86
CA CYS A 35 -0.96 -0.99 11.53
C CYS A 35 -0.15 -2.29 11.50
N ALA A 36 -0.19 -3.04 12.59
CA ALA A 36 0.62 -4.24 12.73
C ALA A 36 -0.06 -5.50 12.19
N SER A 37 -1.30 -5.42 11.79
CA SER A 37 -2.04 -6.57 11.27
C SER A 37 -3.15 -6.12 10.34
N GLY A 38 -3.66 -7.06 9.56
CA GLY A 38 -4.82 -6.79 8.71
C GLY A 38 -6.03 -6.42 9.54
N ALA A 39 -6.23 -7.09 10.67
CA ALA A 39 -7.37 -6.81 11.53
C ALA A 39 -7.33 -5.37 12.07
N GLU A 40 -6.16 -4.92 12.49
CA GLU A 40 -5.99 -3.56 13.00
C GLU A 40 -6.28 -2.55 11.89
N ALA A 41 -5.79 -2.83 10.69
CA ALA A 41 -5.99 -1.95 9.55
C ALA A 41 -7.48 -1.83 9.20
N LEU A 42 -8.20 -2.95 9.20
CA LEU A 42 -9.61 -2.95 8.89
C LEU A 42 -10.40 -2.14 9.93
N ALA A 43 -9.99 -2.21 11.19
CA ALA A 43 -10.66 -1.47 12.26
C ALA A 43 -10.46 0.04 12.14
N GLN A 44 -9.33 0.48 11.59
CA GLN A 44 -9.02 1.90 11.51
C GLN A 44 -9.20 2.52 10.13
N LEU A 45 -9.50 1.70 9.14
CA LEU A 45 -9.56 2.12 7.75
C LEU A 45 -10.46 3.32 7.49
N LEU A 46 -11.70 3.24 7.92
CA LEU A 46 -12.65 4.30 7.61
C LEU A 46 -12.35 5.60 8.34
N ALA A 47 -11.88 5.52 9.57
CA ALA A 47 -11.57 6.72 10.34
C ALA A 47 -10.34 7.44 9.77
N PHE A 48 -9.34 6.70 9.33
CA PHE A 48 -8.13 7.30 8.77
C PHE A 48 -8.36 7.80 7.34
N ASP A 49 -9.22 7.12 6.61
CA ASP A 49 -9.55 7.47 5.23
C ASP A 49 -8.29 7.57 4.37
N PRO A 50 -7.56 6.48 4.19
CA PRO A 50 -6.32 6.52 3.41
C PRO A 50 -6.56 6.75 1.93
N GLN A 51 -5.58 7.38 1.30
CA GLN A 51 -5.61 7.57 -0.15
C GLN A 51 -4.76 6.50 -0.85
N PHE A 52 -3.87 5.85 -0.10
CA PHE A 52 -2.97 4.82 -0.63
C PHE A 52 -2.72 3.80 0.47
N ILE A 53 -2.64 2.53 0.11
CA ILE A 53 -2.37 1.46 1.08
C ILE A 53 -1.12 0.70 0.66
N LEU A 54 -0.17 0.59 1.59
CA LEU A 54 1.06 -0.15 1.41
C LEU A 54 0.94 -1.38 2.29
N LEU A 55 0.93 -2.57 1.69
CA LEU A 55 0.51 -3.80 2.36
C LEU A 55 1.55 -4.90 2.25
N ASP A 56 2.07 -5.34 3.40
CA ASP A 56 3.02 -6.44 3.43
C ASP A 56 2.32 -7.75 3.07
N VAL A 57 2.99 -8.61 2.32
CA VAL A 57 2.42 -9.89 1.90
C VAL A 57 2.45 -10.91 3.03
N MET A 58 3.61 -11.02 3.71
CA MET A 58 3.81 -12.08 4.71
C MET A 58 3.52 -11.59 6.12
N MET A 59 2.34 -11.89 6.61
CA MET A 59 1.95 -11.54 7.98
C MET A 59 1.24 -12.73 8.62
N PRO A 60 1.34 -12.89 9.96
CA PRO A 60 0.66 -13.99 10.61
C PRO A 60 -0.85 -13.73 10.67
N ASN A 61 -1.60 -14.81 10.82
CA ASN A 61 -3.06 -14.82 10.93
C ASN A 61 -3.78 -14.44 9.63
N MET A 62 -3.65 -13.19 9.19
CA MET A 62 -4.25 -12.74 7.93
C MET A 62 -3.12 -12.13 7.11
N ASP A 63 -2.73 -12.77 6.01
CA ASP A 63 -1.64 -12.29 5.16
C ASP A 63 -2.11 -11.12 4.26
N GLY A 64 -1.20 -10.60 3.45
CA GLY A 64 -1.52 -9.48 2.57
C GLY A 64 -2.65 -9.76 1.60
N PRO A 65 -2.59 -10.86 0.82
CA PRO A 65 -3.68 -11.19 -0.08
C PRO A 65 -5.04 -11.32 0.61
N GLN A 66 -5.09 -11.96 1.78
CA GLN A 66 -6.34 -12.09 2.54
C GLN A 66 -6.83 -10.73 3.02
N THR A 67 -5.90 -9.88 3.47
CA THR A 67 -6.23 -8.54 3.90
C THR A 67 -6.78 -7.72 2.73
N LEU A 68 -6.18 -7.85 1.56
CA LEU A 68 -6.64 -7.12 0.38
C LEU A 68 -8.09 -7.50 0.02
N LEU A 69 -8.44 -8.78 0.09
CA LEU A 69 -9.79 -9.21 -0.19
C LEU A 69 -10.80 -8.54 0.75
N LYS A 70 -10.44 -8.38 2.01
CA LYS A 70 -11.30 -7.72 2.98
C LYS A 70 -11.36 -6.21 2.76
N LEU A 71 -10.24 -5.61 2.39
CA LEU A 71 -10.20 -4.18 2.08
C LEU A 71 -11.12 -3.85 0.91
N ARG A 72 -11.16 -4.74 -0.09
CA ARG A 72 -11.98 -4.52 -1.28
C ARG A 72 -13.48 -4.47 -0.96
N GLU A 73 -13.88 -5.03 0.17
CA GLU A 73 -15.28 -5.01 0.59
C GLU A 73 -15.65 -3.65 1.22
N LEU A 74 -14.63 -2.92 1.68
CA LEU A 74 -14.85 -1.68 2.40
C LEU A 74 -14.51 -0.42 1.59
N VAL A 75 -13.55 -0.51 0.68
CA VAL A 75 -13.14 0.62 -0.14
C VAL A 75 -13.00 0.20 -1.60
N ASP A 76 -13.17 1.17 -2.48
CA ASP A 76 -12.98 0.93 -3.91
C ASP A 76 -11.49 1.08 -4.19
N ILE A 77 -10.80 -0.03 -4.45
CA ILE A 77 -9.35 -0.02 -4.67
C ILE A 77 -8.95 0.65 -5.98
N ARG A 78 -9.90 0.98 -6.83
CA ARG A 78 -9.60 1.79 -8.01
C ARG A 78 -9.39 3.23 -7.60
N ARG A 79 -9.95 3.63 -6.46
CA ARG A 79 -9.82 4.99 -5.94
C ARG A 79 -8.76 5.06 -4.85
N VAL A 80 -8.51 3.93 -4.15
CA VAL A 80 -7.50 3.82 -3.12
C VAL A 80 -6.55 2.72 -3.56
N PRO A 81 -5.51 3.05 -4.32
CA PRO A 81 -4.59 2.04 -4.84
C PRO A 81 -3.83 1.33 -3.72
N VAL A 82 -3.56 0.04 -3.95
CA VAL A 82 -2.83 -0.81 -3.01
C VAL A 82 -1.56 -1.28 -3.69
N ALA A 83 -0.42 -1.15 -3.01
CA ALA A 83 0.83 -1.76 -3.46
C ALA A 83 1.26 -2.78 -2.42
N PHE A 84 1.63 -3.97 -2.86
CA PHE A 84 2.17 -4.97 -1.95
C PHE A 84 3.65 -4.70 -1.73
N MET A 85 4.16 -5.11 -0.56
CA MET A 85 5.59 -5.12 -0.28
C MET A 85 5.99 -6.55 0.01
N THR A 86 7.02 -7.05 -0.68
CA THR A 86 7.45 -8.43 -0.50
C THR A 86 8.86 -8.63 -1.04
N ALA A 87 9.56 -9.63 -0.50
CA ALA A 87 10.86 -10.04 -1.05
C ALA A 87 10.66 -11.01 -2.21
N LYS A 88 9.44 -11.52 -2.41
CA LYS A 88 9.15 -12.48 -3.47
C LYS A 88 8.63 -11.75 -4.69
N VAL A 89 9.54 -11.48 -5.63
CA VAL A 89 9.23 -10.67 -6.79
C VAL A 89 9.52 -11.37 -8.13
N GLN A 90 9.40 -12.68 -8.16
CA GLN A 90 9.51 -13.36 -9.44
C GLN A 90 8.29 -13.04 -10.30
N PRO A 91 8.41 -13.10 -11.63
CA PRO A 91 7.31 -12.68 -12.51
C PRO A 91 5.96 -13.31 -12.20
N ALA A 92 5.93 -14.60 -11.89
CA ALA A 92 4.66 -15.27 -11.57
C ALA A 92 4.04 -14.74 -10.28
N GLU A 93 4.88 -14.38 -9.31
CA GLU A 93 4.38 -13.86 -8.04
C GLU A 93 3.84 -12.46 -8.23
N ILE A 94 4.55 -11.62 -8.97
CA ILE A 94 4.08 -10.27 -9.26
C ILE A 94 2.75 -10.32 -10.02
N GLU A 95 2.67 -11.20 -11.03
CA GLU A 95 1.45 -11.34 -11.81
C GLU A 95 0.28 -11.75 -10.91
N HIS A 96 0.52 -12.65 -9.98
CA HIS A 96 -0.50 -13.08 -9.04
C HIS A 96 -1.00 -11.90 -8.18
N TYR A 97 -0.09 -11.11 -7.63
CA TYR A 97 -0.47 -9.97 -6.80
C TYR A 97 -1.27 -8.94 -7.59
N LEU A 98 -0.86 -8.67 -8.82
CA LEU A 98 -1.59 -7.73 -9.67
C LEU A 98 -2.98 -8.26 -10.01
N SER A 99 -3.10 -9.58 -10.18
CA SER A 99 -4.39 -10.20 -10.48
C SER A 99 -5.38 -10.06 -9.32
N LEU A 100 -4.89 -9.88 -8.11
CA LEU A 100 -5.74 -9.70 -6.94
C LEU A 100 -6.25 -8.26 -6.82
N GLY A 101 -5.71 -7.35 -7.61
CA GLY A 101 -6.13 -5.97 -7.62
C GLY A 101 -5.09 -4.97 -7.14
N ALA A 102 -3.90 -5.44 -6.74
CA ALA A 102 -2.83 -4.51 -6.37
C ALA A 102 -2.35 -3.78 -7.62
N LEU A 103 -1.99 -2.53 -7.47
CA LEU A 103 -1.54 -1.74 -8.61
C LEU A 103 -0.06 -1.99 -8.90
N ASP A 104 0.72 -2.29 -7.88
CA ASP A 104 2.15 -2.54 -8.05
C ASP A 104 2.70 -3.33 -6.87
N VAL A 105 3.99 -3.66 -6.94
CA VAL A 105 4.71 -4.39 -5.90
C VAL A 105 6.02 -3.66 -5.63
N ILE A 106 6.32 -3.40 -4.37
CA ILE A 106 7.59 -2.80 -3.95
C ILE A 106 8.42 -3.89 -3.30
N THR A 107 9.66 -4.06 -3.75
CA THR A 107 10.54 -5.12 -3.28
C THR A 107 11.10 -4.81 -1.89
N LYS A 108 11.13 -5.83 -1.03
CA LYS A 108 11.80 -5.75 0.28
C LYS A 108 13.15 -6.47 0.17
N PRO A 109 14.19 -5.91 0.76
CA PRO A 109 14.21 -4.64 1.48
C PRO A 109 14.10 -3.45 0.53
N PHE A 110 13.42 -2.42 0.95
CA PHE A 110 13.27 -1.22 0.14
C PHE A 110 14.35 -0.21 0.54
N ASP A 111 14.62 0.74 -0.37
CA ASP A 111 15.54 1.82 -0.10
C ASP A 111 14.76 2.95 0.57
N PRO A 112 15.06 3.29 1.85
CA PRO A 112 14.31 4.33 2.55
C PRO A 112 14.33 5.69 1.85
N MET A 113 15.38 5.97 1.07
CA MET A 113 15.47 7.25 0.37
C MET A 113 14.67 7.27 -0.92
N GLN A 114 14.20 6.11 -1.39
CA GLN A 114 13.45 5.99 -2.63
C GLN A 114 11.98 5.63 -2.41
N LEU A 115 11.63 5.18 -1.21
CA LEU A 115 10.28 4.67 -0.96
C LEU A 115 9.20 5.70 -1.26
N ALA A 116 9.37 6.93 -0.81
CA ALA A 116 8.38 7.98 -1.03
C ALA A 116 8.20 8.25 -2.53
N LYS A 117 9.30 8.22 -3.29
CA LYS A 117 9.25 8.44 -4.73
C LYS A 117 8.51 7.30 -5.42
N GLN A 118 8.79 6.06 -5.01
CA GLN A 118 8.11 4.89 -5.58
C GLN A 118 6.61 4.96 -5.33
N VAL A 119 6.21 5.29 -4.11
CA VAL A 119 4.79 5.41 -3.75
C VAL A 119 4.14 6.52 -4.57
N ARG A 120 4.81 7.67 -4.70
CA ARG A 120 4.26 8.79 -5.44
C ARG A 120 4.09 8.45 -6.93
N GLU A 121 5.02 7.69 -7.49
CA GLU A 121 4.93 7.26 -8.89
C GLU A 121 3.75 6.31 -9.09
N ILE A 122 3.53 5.39 -8.15
CA ILE A 122 2.39 4.47 -8.23
C ILE A 122 1.08 5.26 -8.12
N TRP A 123 1.04 6.21 -7.19
CA TRP A 123 -0.14 7.07 -7.01
C TRP A 123 -0.44 7.84 -8.30
N THR A 124 0.58 8.43 -8.91
CA THR A 124 0.40 9.21 -10.14
C THR A 124 -0.13 8.34 -11.27
N ARG A 125 0.39 7.10 -11.39
CA ARG A 125 -0.12 6.17 -12.40
C ARG A 125 -1.58 5.83 -12.14
N SER A 126 -1.98 5.67 -10.89
CA SER A 126 -3.35 5.33 -10.56
C SER A 126 -4.30 6.46 -10.96
N GLN A 127 -3.86 7.70 -10.79
CA GLN A 127 -4.69 8.85 -11.15
C GLN A 127 -4.79 9.00 -12.67
N ASN A 128 -3.70 8.77 -13.37
CA ASN A 128 -3.67 8.90 -14.82
C ASN A 128 -4.38 7.75 -15.53
N ALA A 129 -4.43 6.57 -14.89
CA ALA A 129 -5.07 5.42 -15.46
C ALA A 129 -6.56 5.39 -15.12
N SER A 130 -7.08 6.46 -14.61
CA SER A 130 -8.46 6.53 -14.21
C SER A 130 -9.34 6.28 -15.41
N PRO A 131 -10.33 5.51 -15.21
CA PRO A 131 -11.18 5.08 -16.27
C PRO A 131 -11.92 6.16 -16.88
N THR A 132 -11.90 7.16 -16.37
CA THR A 132 -12.45 8.10 -16.90
C THR A 132 -11.89 8.34 -18.01
N GLY A 133 -10.84 8.04 -17.88
CA GLY A 133 -10.30 8.12 -18.92
C GLY A 133 -11.02 7.33 -19.79
N THR A 134 -11.75 6.86 -19.48
CA THR A 134 -12.27 6.23 -20.22
C THR A 134 -13.06 6.55 -20.70
N ALA A 135 -13.09 6.95 -20.38
CA ALA A 135 -13.65 7.23 -20.97
C ALA A 135 -13.77 7.22 -21.62
#